data_a9471e06b9d9d2d783efe57463c0d792
#
_entry.id   a9471e06b9d9d2d783efe57463c0d792
#
_cell.length_a   1.000
_cell.length_b   1.000
_cell.length_c   1.000
_cell.angle_alpha   90.00
_cell.angle_beta   90.00
_cell.angle_gamma   90.00
#
_symmetry.space_group_name_H-M   'P 1'
#
loop_
_entity.id
_entity.type
_entity.pdbx_description
1 polymer ?
#
loop_
_entity_poly.entity_id
_entity_poly.type
_entity_poly.pdbx_seq_one_letter_code
_entity_poly.pdbx_strand_id
1 'polypeptide(L)'
;MTPYHLFVYEGRPFVYHLGLGKCLSVSPEAYDLLTLPQTMSKAEATQAFLAKRPDAEAVVRETETLEDCGFFEPAETGFEPDDERFEQALSRRYEKEPWNHLELSLSERCNLACRYCYCGTCRDELPNNGLMPWETAKLAIDWLFARCGGQDVSITFFGGEPLLNKEVLKRAVAYCREQASAKGVKATFVTTTNATLMDDETAELVARNNFGLMVSLDGPQDLHDAQCPTRDGSGSWALAVAGIRRLMKARKRVTVRCTMAHPIPDMLSLVRFFTDFGFTRIVLGSVENPQFPSVCDFTDEDRASEERQLTEKVVPWMLAELEAGRKPAYDPFADIEEAFKSAEPPTPSFFHCGACRGNMTVGADGALFPCHRFVGLRAWTLGSAGKGPDVARCRKFWRDYRACVKEHCAGCWAYRLCGGPCPWRIARADGTFAMDSSVCEEAKRRICQGAWYLELKKEQTNKEQQKGEIRK
;
A
#
# COMPACT_ATOMS: atom_id res chain seq x y z
N MET A 1 -29.54 -4.57 -5.09
CA MET A 1 -28.46 -3.56 -5.02
C MET A 1 -28.17 -3.16 -6.46
N THR A 2 -27.95 -1.88 -6.74
CA THR A 2 -27.52 -1.42 -8.05
C THR A 2 -26.19 -2.06 -8.42
N PRO A 3 -25.99 -2.50 -9.67
CA PRO A 3 -24.72 -3.07 -10.11
C PRO A 3 -23.60 -2.03 -10.23
N TYR A 4 -23.91 -0.77 -10.09
CA TYR A 4 -22.96 0.32 -10.24
C TYR A 4 -23.08 1.36 -9.11
N HIS A 5 -22.03 2.15 -8.95
CA HIS A 5 -21.96 3.32 -8.08
C HIS A 5 -21.65 4.57 -8.89
N LEU A 6 -22.37 5.65 -8.60
CA LEU A 6 -22.21 6.95 -9.25
C LEU A 6 -21.47 7.91 -8.31
N PHE A 7 -20.54 8.65 -8.86
CA PHE A 7 -19.87 9.71 -8.11
C PHE A 7 -19.43 10.85 -9.03
N VAL A 8 -19.21 12.02 -8.43
CA VAL A 8 -18.62 13.17 -9.13
C VAL A 8 -17.28 13.49 -8.46
N TYR A 9 -16.23 13.66 -9.26
CA TYR A 9 -14.94 14.12 -8.77
C TYR A 9 -14.38 15.21 -9.69
N GLU A 10 -13.95 16.33 -9.12
CA GLU A 10 -13.49 17.52 -9.84
C GLU A 10 -14.47 17.96 -10.97
N GLY A 11 -15.77 17.98 -10.64
CA GLY A 11 -16.84 18.36 -11.54
C GLY A 11 -17.15 17.34 -12.65
N ARG A 12 -16.48 16.20 -12.69
CA ARG A 12 -16.69 15.14 -13.69
C ARG A 12 -17.50 13.99 -13.10
N PRO A 13 -18.60 13.59 -13.75
CA PRO A 13 -19.38 12.44 -13.32
C PRO A 13 -18.78 11.12 -13.83
N PHE A 14 -18.88 10.10 -12.97
CA PHE A 14 -18.37 8.76 -13.23
C PHE A 14 -19.40 7.70 -12.83
N VAL A 15 -19.35 6.57 -13.53
CA VAL A 15 -20.04 5.33 -13.19
C VAL A 15 -19.00 4.22 -12.94
N TYR A 16 -19.05 3.58 -11.78
CA TYR A 16 -18.22 2.45 -11.43
C TYR A 16 -19.05 1.19 -11.30
N HIS A 17 -18.74 0.15 -12.08
CA HIS A 17 -19.44 -1.13 -12.02
C HIS A 17 -18.86 -2.04 -10.95
N LEU A 18 -19.71 -2.46 -9.99
CA LEU A 18 -19.29 -3.24 -8.82
C LEU A 18 -18.71 -4.61 -9.17
N GLY A 19 -19.28 -5.29 -10.16
CA GLY A 19 -18.84 -6.62 -10.60
C GLY A 19 -17.65 -6.60 -11.54
N LEU A 20 -17.66 -5.69 -12.53
CA LEU A 20 -16.58 -5.59 -13.52
C LEU A 20 -15.31 -4.91 -12.96
N GLY A 21 -15.43 -4.13 -11.88
CA GLY A 21 -14.33 -3.32 -11.38
C GLY A 21 -13.89 -2.23 -12.37
N LYS A 22 -14.79 -1.81 -13.28
CA LYS A 22 -14.54 -0.81 -14.31
C LYS A 22 -15.15 0.53 -13.94
N CYS A 23 -14.46 1.61 -14.30
CA CYS A 23 -14.91 2.96 -14.12
C CYS A 23 -14.86 3.72 -15.44
N LEU A 24 -15.95 4.43 -15.76
CA LEU A 24 -16.07 5.25 -16.97
C LEU A 24 -16.56 6.65 -16.59
N SER A 25 -16.04 7.67 -17.25
CA SER A 25 -16.68 8.99 -17.23
C SER A 25 -17.92 8.99 -18.09
N VAL A 26 -18.94 9.73 -17.66
CA VAL A 26 -20.21 9.87 -18.36
C VAL A 26 -20.55 11.35 -18.48
N SER A 27 -21.45 11.70 -19.41
CA SER A 27 -21.96 13.06 -19.49
C SER A 27 -22.77 13.44 -18.24
N PRO A 28 -22.86 14.72 -17.86
CA PRO A 28 -23.71 15.17 -16.77
C PRO A 28 -25.17 14.72 -16.94
N GLU A 29 -25.64 14.71 -18.18
CA GLU A 29 -26.99 14.31 -18.53
C GLU A 29 -27.19 12.79 -18.36
N ALA A 30 -26.21 11.98 -18.76
CA ALA A 30 -26.24 10.53 -18.52
C ALA A 30 -26.18 10.22 -17.01
N TYR A 31 -25.40 10.97 -16.26
CA TYR A 31 -25.38 10.87 -14.80
C TYR A 31 -26.75 11.15 -14.18
N ASP A 32 -27.42 12.23 -14.61
CA ASP A 32 -28.77 12.56 -14.18
C ASP A 32 -29.78 11.43 -14.49
N LEU A 33 -29.69 10.84 -15.69
CA LEU A 33 -30.53 9.70 -16.08
C LEU A 33 -30.27 8.47 -15.19
N LEU A 34 -28.99 8.17 -14.92
CA LEU A 34 -28.58 7.03 -14.09
C LEU A 34 -28.92 7.20 -12.59
N THR A 35 -29.14 8.44 -12.14
CA THR A 35 -29.58 8.75 -10.76
C THR A 35 -31.09 8.65 -10.57
N LEU A 36 -31.89 8.52 -11.63
CA LEU A 36 -33.34 8.38 -11.50
C LEU A 36 -33.70 7.16 -10.64
N PRO A 37 -34.78 7.21 -9.85
CA PRO A 37 -35.12 6.16 -8.90
C PRO A 37 -35.16 4.78 -9.56
N GLN A 38 -34.42 3.85 -9.03
CA GLN A 38 -34.35 2.46 -9.52
C GLN A 38 -35.63 1.65 -9.28
N THR A 39 -36.66 2.28 -8.76
CA THR A 39 -38.03 1.76 -8.69
C THR A 39 -38.77 1.80 -10.03
N MET A 40 -38.20 2.52 -11.01
CA MET A 40 -38.71 2.61 -12.40
C MET A 40 -37.97 1.61 -13.29
N SER A 41 -38.67 1.06 -14.26
CA SER A 41 -38.00 0.35 -15.36
C SER A 41 -37.11 1.31 -16.17
N LYS A 42 -36.08 0.80 -16.84
CA LYS A 42 -35.23 1.60 -17.73
C LYS A 42 -36.04 2.39 -18.75
N ALA A 43 -37.06 1.75 -19.36
CA ALA A 43 -37.94 2.38 -20.33
C ALA A 43 -38.71 3.57 -19.73
N GLU A 44 -39.25 3.41 -18.54
CA GLU A 44 -39.96 4.49 -17.81
C GLU A 44 -38.99 5.63 -17.44
N ALA A 45 -37.79 5.30 -16.94
CA ALA A 45 -36.74 6.28 -16.63
C ALA A 45 -36.32 7.06 -17.87
N THR A 46 -36.05 6.37 -18.98
CA THR A 46 -35.72 6.99 -20.28
C THR A 46 -36.86 7.89 -20.80
N GLN A 47 -38.09 7.41 -20.73
CA GLN A 47 -39.25 8.19 -21.15
C GLN A 47 -39.47 9.43 -20.28
N ALA A 48 -39.34 9.31 -18.98
CA ALA A 48 -39.44 10.41 -18.01
C ALA A 48 -38.31 11.46 -18.22
N PHE A 49 -37.11 11.00 -18.59
CA PHE A 49 -35.98 11.86 -18.89
C PHE A 49 -36.19 12.64 -20.21
N LEU A 50 -36.56 11.92 -21.28
CA LEU A 50 -36.82 12.53 -22.59
C LEU A 50 -38.03 13.48 -22.57
N ALA A 51 -39.03 13.23 -21.75
CA ALA A 51 -40.15 14.15 -21.57
C ALA A 51 -39.74 15.53 -21.03
N LYS A 52 -38.65 15.59 -20.31
CA LYS A 52 -38.07 16.83 -19.75
C LYS A 52 -37.00 17.44 -20.65
N ARG A 53 -36.39 16.65 -21.53
CA ARG A 53 -35.25 17.01 -22.39
C ARG A 53 -35.37 16.29 -23.75
N PRO A 54 -36.25 16.78 -24.66
CA PRO A 54 -36.58 16.08 -25.91
C PRO A 54 -35.39 15.89 -26.87
N ASP A 55 -34.33 16.69 -26.71
CA ASP A 55 -33.11 16.69 -27.52
C ASP A 55 -32.00 15.74 -26.97
N ALA A 56 -32.29 14.98 -25.93
CA ALA A 56 -31.32 14.16 -25.22
C ALA A 56 -31.11 12.74 -25.83
N GLU A 57 -31.34 12.54 -27.13
CA GLU A 57 -31.11 11.25 -27.80
C GLU A 57 -29.63 10.76 -27.68
N ALA A 58 -28.69 11.70 -27.66
CA ALA A 58 -27.28 11.35 -27.46
C ALA A 58 -27.02 10.70 -26.09
N VAL A 59 -27.74 11.15 -25.07
CA VAL A 59 -27.66 10.60 -23.70
C VAL A 59 -28.22 9.18 -23.66
N VAL A 60 -29.31 8.92 -24.37
CA VAL A 60 -29.89 7.58 -24.48
C VAL A 60 -28.88 6.62 -25.12
N ARG A 61 -28.23 7.04 -26.22
CA ARG A 61 -27.18 6.24 -26.88
C ARG A 61 -25.97 6.00 -25.97
N GLU A 62 -25.59 6.95 -25.14
CA GLU A 62 -24.52 6.77 -24.15
C GLU A 62 -24.89 5.70 -23.13
N THR A 63 -26.11 5.72 -22.61
CA THR A 63 -26.59 4.70 -21.68
C THR A 63 -26.79 3.32 -22.33
N GLU A 64 -27.17 3.25 -23.61
CA GLU A 64 -27.18 2.02 -24.40
C GLU A 64 -25.76 1.43 -24.55
N THR A 65 -24.77 2.28 -24.79
CA THR A 65 -23.36 1.86 -24.82
C THR A 65 -22.91 1.25 -23.48
N LEU A 66 -23.33 1.82 -22.34
CA LEU A 66 -23.07 1.23 -21.03
C LEU A 66 -23.75 -0.12 -20.85
N GLU A 67 -24.96 -0.29 -21.40
CA GLU A 67 -25.69 -1.56 -21.38
C GLU A 67 -24.95 -2.63 -22.20
N ASP A 68 -24.54 -2.30 -23.42
CA ASP A 68 -23.77 -3.20 -24.29
C ASP A 68 -22.45 -3.63 -23.66
N CYS A 69 -21.87 -2.78 -22.81
CA CYS A 69 -20.68 -3.09 -21.98
C CYS A 69 -20.99 -3.88 -20.70
N GLY A 70 -22.24 -4.24 -20.44
CA GLY A 70 -22.66 -5.01 -19.28
C GLY A 70 -22.76 -4.20 -17.97
N PHE A 71 -22.82 -2.87 -18.01
CA PHE A 71 -22.87 -2.01 -16.82
C PHE A 71 -24.18 -2.13 -16.02
N PHE A 72 -25.20 -2.74 -16.57
CA PHE A 72 -26.49 -2.97 -15.89
C PHE A 72 -26.69 -4.44 -15.46
N GLU A 73 -25.75 -5.30 -15.77
CA GLU A 73 -25.79 -6.68 -15.32
C GLU A 73 -25.71 -6.76 -13.77
N PRO A 74 -26.46 -7.66 -13.15
CA PRO A 74 -26.40 -7.84 -11.70
C PRO A 74 -24.98 -8.04 -11.19
N ALA A 75 -24.60 -7.33 -10.15
CA ALA A 75 -23.27 -7.39 -9.61
C ALA A 75 -23.24 -7.41 -8.08
N GLU A 76 -22.27 -8.10 -7.54
CA GLU A 76 -21.96 -8.12 -6.11
C GLU A 76 -20.77 -7.19 -5.82
N THR A 77 -20.73 -6.65 -4.60
CA THR A 77 -19.66 -5.75 -4.13
C THR A 77 -18.28 -6.41 -4.09
N GLY A 78 -18.24 -7.74 -4.17
CA GLY A 78 -17.03 -8.53 -4.03
C GLY A 78 -16.69 -8.90 -2.59
N PHE A 79 -17.43 -8.40 -1.59
CA PHE A 79 -17.36 -8.94 -0.23
C PHE A 79 -18.07 -10.29 -0.21
N GLU A 80 -17.33 -11.35 0.15
CA GLU A 80 -17.94 -12.68 0.28
C GLU A 80 -18.63 -12.78 1.65
N PRO A 81 -19.95 -12.82 1.70
CA PRO A 81 -20.69 -12.88 2.96
C PRO A 81 -20.70 -14.26 3.61
N ASP A 82 -20.36 -15.30 2.86
CA ASP A 82 -20.39 -16.69 3.30
C ASP A 82 -19.26 -16.98 4.29
N ASP A 83 -19.63 -17.20 5.54
CA ASP A 83 -18.69 -17.50 6.61
C ASP A 83 -18.10 -18.91 6.49
N GLU A 84 -18.81 -19.87 5.85
CA GLU A 84 -18.29 -21.21 5.61
C GLU A 84 -17.14 -21.19 4.58
N ARG A 85 -17.32 -20.46 3.48
CA ARG A 85 -16.24 -20.24 2.49
C ARG A 85 -15.03 -19.54 3.10
N PHE A 86 -15.27 -18.60 4.00
CA PHE A 86 -14.18 -17.95 4.73
C PHE A 86 -13.42 -18.95 5.62
N GLU A 87 -14.12 -19.81 6.38
CA GLU A 87 -13.48 -20.84 7.20
C GLU A 87 -12.75 -21.88 6.35
N GLN A 88 -13.29 -22.25 5.19
CA GLN A 88 -12.57 -23.10 4.22
C GLN A 88 -11.28 -22.44 3.73
N ALA A 89 -11.30 -21.12 3.45
CA ALA A 89 -10.11 -20.37 3.05
C ALA A 89 -9.06 -20.32 4.18
N LEU A 90 -9.48 -20.13 5.44
CA LEU A 90 -8.58 -20.22 6.59
C LEU A 90 -7.97 -21.62 6.75
N SER A 91 -8.78 -22.69 6.61
CA SER A 91 -8.28 -24.06 6.71
C SER A 91 -7.29 -24.35 5.59
N ARG A 92 -7.63 -24.02 4.36
CA ARG A 92 -6.72 -24.16 3.22
C ARG A 92 -5.41 -23.45 3.46
N ARG A 93 -5.44 -22.18 3.92
CA ARG A 93 -4.24 -21.37 4.16
C ARG A 93 -3.31 -22.01 5.18
N TYR A 94 -3.84 -22.43 6.33
CA TYR A 94 -3.00 -22.86 7.45
C TYR A 94 -2.66 -24.35 7.43
N GLU A 95 -3.40 -25.18 6.72
CA GLU A 95 -3.18 -26.61 6.66
C GLU A 95 -2.46 -27.07 5.38
N LYS A 96 -2.67 -26.36 4.25
CA LYS A 96 -2.22 -26.82 2.93
C LYS A 96 -1.23 -25.90 2.23
N GLU A 97 -1.31 -24.59 2.49
CA GLU A 97 -0.44 -23.63 1.78
C GLU A 97 0.92 -23.48 2.46
N PRO A 98 2.01 -23.41 1.69
CA PRO A 98 3.35 -23.21 2.23
C PRO A 98 3.53 -21.80 2.80
N TRP A 99 4.58 -21.65 3.61
CA TRP A 99 5.06 -20.35 4.10
C TRP A 99 6.34 -20.01 3.34
N ASN A 100 6.33 -18.91 2.62
CA ASN A 100 7.45 -18.54 1.75
C ASN A 100 7.93 -17.09 1.95
N HIS A 101 7.38 -16.37 2.91
CA HIS A 101 7.83 -15.03 3.26
C HIS A 101 7.97 -14.88 4.78
N LEU A 102 9.02 -14.18 5.20
CA LEU A 102 9.28 -13.85 6.61
C LEU A 102 9.93 -12.47 6.69
N GLU A 103 9.54 -11.70 7.70
CA GLU A 103 10.19 -10.44 8.01
C GLU A 103 10.95 -10.58 9.35
N LEU A 104 12.22 -10.19 9.37
CA LEU A 104 13.07 -10.17 10.54
C LEU A 104 13.26 -8.74 11.00
N SER A 105 12.76 -8.42 12.20
CA SER A 105 13.05 -7.14 12.87
C SER A 105 14.44 -7.23 13.49
N LEU A 106 15.47 -6.97 12.67
CA LEU A 106 16.86 -7.14 13.08
C LEU A 106 17.25 -6.23 14.26
N SER A 107 16.58 -5.09 14.37
CA SER A 107 16.75 -4.17 15.48
C SER A 107 15.42 -3.50 15.82
N GLU A 108 15.01 -3.56 17.07
CA GLU A 108 13.89 -2.75 17.59
C GLU A 108 14.34 -1.35 18.02
N ARG A 109 15.63 -1.04 17.87
CA ARG A 109 16.21 0.30 18.05
C ARG A 109 16.48 0.96 16.71
N CYS A 110 16.50 2.30 16.76
CA CYS A 110 16.95 3.12 15.65
C CYS A 110 18.01 4.10 16.13
N ASN A 111 18.94 4.46 15.29
CA ASN A 111 19.92 5.53 15.56
C ASN A 111 19.35 6.93 15.30
N LEU A 112 18.12 7.02 14.74
CA LEU A 112 17.37 8.25 14.59
C LEU A 112 16.25 8.35 15.61
N ALA A 113 15.72 9.57 15.81
CA ALA A 113 14.62 9.92 16.68
C ALA A 113 13.51 10.65 15.90
N CYS A 114 13.05 10.05 14.78
CA CYS A 114 11.99 10.65 13.96
C CYS A 114 10.73 10.91 14.78
N ARG A 115 10.21 12.13 14.71
CA ARG A 115 9.10 12.61 15.56
C ARG A 115 7.80 11.85 15.36
N TYR A 116 7.61 11.27 14.16
CA TYR A 116 6.41 10.53 13.78
C TYR A 116 6.57 9.00 13.91
N CYS A 117 7.70 8.50 14.42
CA CYS A 117 8.01 7.10 14.34
C CYS A 117 7.11 6.23 15.23
N TYR A 118 6.36 5.31 14.62
CA TYR A 118 5.50 4.36 15.33
C TYR A 118 6.27 3.26 16.05
N CYS A 119 7.53 3.00 15.68
CA CYS A 119 8.36 1.98 16.33
C CYS A 119 8.68 2.31 17.80
N GLY A 120 8.21 3.45 18.29
CA GLY A 120 8.41 3.88 19.67
C GLY A 120 9.90 3.98 19.96
N THR A 121 10.48 5.11 19.75
CA THR A 121 11.92 5.37 19.87
C THR A 121 12.48 5.13 21.28
N CYS A 122 11.64 4.81 22.25
CA CYS A 122 11.96 4.75 23.66
C CYS A 122 11.40 3.50 24.33
N ARG A 123 11.86 2.34 23.90
CA ARG A 123 11.77 1.15 24.74
C ARG A 123 13.10 1.02 25.46
N ASP A 124 13.20 1.64 26.62
CA ASP A 124 14.45 1.70 27.39
C ASP A 124 14.92 0.31 27.89
N GLU A 125 14.01 -0.68 27.94
CA GLU A 125 14.26 -2.03 28.43
C GLU A 125 13.94 -3.09 27.37
N LEU A 126 14.71 -3.11 26.27
CA LEU A 126 14.58 -4.17 25.28
C LEU A 126 15.57 -5.32 25.56
N PRO A 127 15.11 -6.59 25.51
CA PRO A 127 16.01 -7.73 25.57
C PRO A 127 17.14 -7.62 24.54
N ASN A 128 18.35 -8.08 24.88
CA ASN A 128 19.52 -8.04 24.01
C ASN A 128 19.80 -6.63 23.40
N ASN A 129 19.53 -5.60 24.16
CA ASN A 129 19.69 -4.22 23.68
C ASN A 129 18.85 -3.91 22.41
N GLY A 130 17.75 -4.65 22.22
CA GLY A 130 16.87 -4.51 21.05
C GLY A 130 17.45 -5.05 19.74
N LEU A 131 18.59 -5.74 19.77
CA LEU A 131 19.17 -6.37 18.59
C LEU A 131 18.79 -7.87 18.55
N MET A 132 18.40 -8.35 17.38
CA MET A 132 18.10 -9.77 17.16
C MET A 132 19.38 -10.60 17.26
N PRO A 133 19.46 -11.60 18.17
CA PRO A 133 20.57 -12.56 18.18
C PRO A 133 20.58 -13.40 16.89
N TRP A 134 21.76 -13.83 16.46
CA TRP A 134 21.88 -14.74 15.32
C TRP A 134 21.05 -16.02 15.48
N GLU A 135 21.04 -16.59 16.65
CA GLU A 135 20.33 -17.83 16.98
C GLU A 135 18.81 -17.65 16.73
N THR A 136 18.26 -16.50 17.07
CA THR A 136 16.86 -16.16 16.80
C THR A 136 16.60 -16.05 15.29
N ALA A 137 17.45 -15.32 14.56
CA ALA A 137 17.35 -15.21 13.11
C ALA A 137 17.45 -16.58 12.44
N LYS A 138 18.41 -17.41 12.87
CA LYS A 138 18.63 -18.76 12.35
C LYS A 138 17.40 -19.65 12.55
N LEU A 139 16.85 -19.70 13.76
CA LEU A 139 15.65 -20.48 14.07
C LEU A 139 14.46 -20.08 13.19
N ALA A 140 14.28 -18.78 12.95
CA ALA A 140 13.22 -18.27 12.09
C ALA A 140 13.42 -18.66 10.61
N ILE A 141 14.65 -18.58 10.11
CA ILE A 141 15.03 -19.00 8.77
C ILE A 141 14.86 -20.51 8.60
N ASP A 142 15.33 -21.31 9.55
CA ASP A 142 15.16 -22.78 9.53
C ASP A 142 13.67 -23.16 9.46
N TRP A 143 12.85 -22.50 10.27
CA TRP A 143 11.40 -22.69 10.24
C TRP A 143 10.80 -22.37 8.88
N LEU A 144 11.18 -21.24 8.26
CA LEU A 144 10.70 -20.83 6.93
C LEU A 144 11.06 -21.87 5.87
N PHE A 145 12.34 -22.27 5.81
CA PHE A 145 12.80 -23.26 4.83
C PHE A 145 12.20 -24.65 5.06
N ALA A 146 11.85 -25.03 6.29
CA ALA A 146 11.11 -26.25 6.58
C ALA A 146 9.67 -26.22 6.08
N ARG A 147 9.09 -25.04 5.84
CA ARG A 147 7.67 -24.84 5.50
C ARG A 147 7.44 -24.25 4.10
N CYS A 148 8.49 -23.94 3.35
CA CYS A 148 8.34 -23.32 2.04
C CYS A 148 7.77 -24.24 0.96
N GLY A 149 7.65 -25.56 1.20
CA GLY A 149 7.02 -26.49 0.29
C GLY A 149 7.68 -26.54 -1.12
N GLY A 150 8.98 -26.26 -1.21
CA GLY A 150 9.69 -26.19 -2.49
C GLY A 150 9.46 -24.89 -3.28
N GLN A 151 8.83 -23.90 -2.67
CA GLN A 151 8.66 -22.57 -3.28
C GLN A 151 9.85 -21.66 -2.99
N ASP A 152 10.07 -20.67 -3.88
CA ASP A 152 11.00 -19.60 -3.66
C ASP A 152 10.64 -18.82 -2.38
N VAL A 153 11.63 -18.39 -1.61
CA VAL A 153 11.43 -17.68 -0.35
C VAL A 153 11.81 -16.21 -0.46
N SER A 154 11.13 -15.38 0.32
CA SER A 154 11.44 -13.96 0.45
C SER A 154 11.68 -13.62 1.92
N ILE A 155 12.75 -12.89 2.20
CA ILE A 155 13.09 -12.44 3.54
C ILE A 155 13.23 -10.93 3.52
N THR A 156 12.44 -10.28 4.37
CA THR A 156 12.52 -8.84 4.60
C THR A 156 13.30 -8.56 5.86
N PHE A 157 14.32 -7.73 5.76
CA PHE A 157 15.06 -7.19 6.88
C PHE A 157 14.49 -5.83 7.24
N PHE A 158 13.99 -5.70 8.45
CA PHE A 158 13.26 -4.52 8.93
C PHE A 158 13.62 -4.20 10.38
N GLY A 159 12.89 -3.26 11.01
CA GLY A 159 12.97 -2.88 12.41
C GLY A 159 12.97 -1.37 12.58
N GLY A 160 13.59 -0.87 13.65
CA GLY A 160 13.88 0.56 13.79
C GLY A 160 14.90 0.99 12.73
N GLU A 161 16.13 0.45 12.83
CA GLU A 161 17.10 0.52 11.73
C GLU A 161 17.83 -0.83 11.62
N PRO A 162 17.60 -1.59 10.54
CA PRO A 162 18.19 -2.93 10.38
C PRO A 162 19.71 -2.91 10.28
N LEU A 163 20.31 -1.81 9.80
CA LEU A 163 21.77 -1.70 9.69
C LEU A 163 22.51 -1.48 11.02
N LEU A 164 21.78 -1.34 12.14
CA LEU A 164 22.39 -1.47 13.46
C LEU A 164 22.87 -2.91 13.73
N ASN A 165 22.34 -3.89 13.00
CA ASN A 165 22.66 -5.31 13.15
C ASN A 165 23.19 -5.92 11.83
N LYS A 166 24.16 -5.24 11.20
CA LYS A 166 24.75 -5.66 9.92
C LYS A 166 25.32 -7.08 9.94
N GLU A 167 25.91 -7.49 11.04
CA GLU A 167 26.53 -8.81 11.15
C GLU A 167 25.48 -9.93 11.04
N VAL A 168 24.35 -9.79 11.72
CA VAL A 168 23.24 -10.75 11.58
C VAL A 168 22.63 -10.68 10.19
N LEU A 169 22.51 -9.48 9.58
CA LEU A 169 22.03 -9.33 8.20
C LEU A 169 22.93 -10.09 7.22
N LYS A 170 24.25 -9.89 7.28
CA LYS A 170 25.21 -10.58 6.40
C LYS A 170 25.15 -12.10 6.57
N ARG A 171 25.15 -12.58 7.81
CA ARG A 171 25.03 -14.00 8.12
C ARG A 171 23.71 -14.60 7.64
N ALA A 172 22.59 -13.89 7.82
CA ALA A 172 21.28 -14.32 7.34
C ALA A 172 21.22 -14.46 5.84
N VAL A 173 21.77 -13.48 5.09
CA VAL A 173 21.84 -13.57 3.61
C VAL A 173 22.65 -14.78 3.16
N ALA A 174 23.84 -14.98 3.73
CA ALA A 174 24.69 -16.12 3.41
C ALA A 174 24.01 -17.46 3.71
N TYR A 175 23.43 -17.58 4.90
CA TYR A 175 22.71 -18.77 5.34
C TYR A 175 21.49 -19.07 4.49
N CYS A 176 20.69 -18.05 4.14
CA CYS A 176 19.54 -18.24 3.26
C CYS A 176 19.95 -18.70 1.85
N ARG A 177 21.07 -18.22 1.31
CA ARG A 177 21.62 -18.70 0.04
C ARG A 177 22.01 -20.16 0.08
N GLU A 178 22.66 -20.58 1.15
CA GLU A 178 23.03 -21.99 1.40
C GLU A 178 21.77 -22.87 1.47
N GLN A 179 20.81 -22.52 2.31
CA GLN A 179 19.56 -23.26 2.47
C GLN A 179 18.74 -23.32 1.16
N ALA A 180 18.67 -22.23 0.43
CA ALA A 180 17.98 -22.15 -0.85
C ALA A 180 18.65 -23.06 -1.89
N SER A 181 19.98 -23.04 -1.97
CA SER A 181 20.74 -23.92 -2.84
C SER A 181 20.52 -25.40 -2.53
N ALA A 182 20.57 -25.75 -1.23
CA ALA A 182 20.34 -27.13 -0.76
C ALA A 182 18.92 -27.66 -1.09
N LYS A 183 17.92 -26.77 -1.19
CA LYS A 183 16.53 -27.10 -1.51
C LYS A 183 16.13 -26.89 -2.97
N GLY A 184 17.03 -26.36 -3.81
CA GLY A 184 16.74 -26.07 -5.22
C GLY A 184 15.74 -24.93 -5.43
N VAL A 185 15.64 -23.99 -4.48
CA VAL A 185 14.76 -22.80 -4.54
C VAL A 185 15.57 -21.52 -4.57
N LYS A 186 14.92 -20.36 -4.85
CA LYS A 186 15.57 -19.05 -4.77
C LYS A 186 15.24 -18.37 -3.45
N ALA A 187 16.23 -17.63 -2.92
CA ALA A 187 16.01 -16.70 -1.83
C ALA A 187 16.11 -15.26 -2.36
N THR A 188 15.08 -14.45 -2.09
CA THR A 188 15.03 -13.02 -2.39
C THR A 188 15.06 -12.22 -1.09
N PHE A 189 15.60 -11.02 -1.16
CA PHE A 189 15.79 -10.17 0.02
C PHE A 189 15.19 -8.80 -0.20
N VAL A 190 14.61 -8.24 0.85
CA VAL A 190 14.05 -6.88 0.88
C VAL A 190 14.58 -6.17 2.12
N THR A 191 14.80 -4.87 2.04
CA THR A 191 15.10 -4.05 3.23
C THR A 191 14.62 -2.63 3.07
N THR A 192 14.23 -2.04 4.21
CA THR A 192 13.99 -0.61 4.35
C THR A 192 14.99 -0.05 5.34
N THR A 193 15.65 1.05 5.02
CA THR A 193 16.69 1.65 5.86
C THR A 193 16.68 3.17 5.76
N ASN A 194 17.07 3.85 6.84
CA ASN A 194 17.34 5.29 6.81
C ASN A 194 18.68 5.64 6.13
N ALA A 195 19.43 4.63 5.70
CA ALA A 195 20.70 4.70 5.00
C ALA A 195 21.87 5.42 5.72
N THR A 196 21.68 5.96 6.91
CA THR A 196 22.73 6.70 7.64
C THR A 196 23.94 5.82 7.98
N LEU A 197 23.71 4.52 8.11
CA LEU A 197 24.75 3.52 8.41
C LEU A 197 25.22 2.73 7.17
N MET A 198 24.80 3.13 5.98
CA MET A 198 25.17 2.45 4.73
C MET A 198 26.63 2.73 4.37
N ASP A 199 27.47 1.70 4.45
CA ASP A 199 28.86 1.72 3.96
C ASP A 199 28.98 1.01 2.60
N ASP A 200 30.16 1.06 2.01
CA ASP A 200 30.41 0.49 0.68
C ASP A 200 30.22 -1.03 0.68
N GLU A 201 30.67 -1.74 1.73
CA GLU A 201 30.48 -3.19 1.86
C GLU A 201 29.00 -3.59 1.89
N THR A 202 28.20 -2.88 2.66
CA THR A 202 26.76 -3.13 2.75
C THR A 202 26.05 -2.77 1.44
N ALA A 203 26.43 -1.68 0.79
CA ALA A 203 25.90 -1.28 -0.50
C ALA A 203 26.19 -2.34 -1.59
N GLU A 204 27.41 -2.89 -1.61
CA GLU A 204 27.76 -3.99 -2.51
C GLU A 204 27.01 -5.29 -2.18
N LEU A 205 26.83 -5.64 -0.91
CA LEU A 205 26.05 -6.80 -0.49
C LEU A 205 24.61 -6.69 -1.03
N VAL A 206 23.98 -5.53 -0.82
CA VAL A 206 22.63 -5.22 -1.29
C VAL A 206 22.54 -5.31 -2.83
N ALA A 207 23.53 -4.77 -3.54
CA ALA A 207 23.56 -4.78 -5.00
C ALA A 207 23.77 -6.20 -5.55
N ARG A 208 24.76 -6.95 -5.05
CA ARG A 208 25.09 -8.32 -5.49
C ARG A 208 23.92 -9.30 -5.27
N ASN A 209 23.17 -9.12 -4.21
CA ASN A 209 22.02 -9.97 -3.90
C ASN A 209 20.70 -9.43 -4.45
N ASN A 210 20.73 -8.36 -5.25
CA ASN A 210 19.58 -7.74 -5.90
C ASN A 210 18.40 -7.49 -4.93
N PHE A 211 18.69 -6.89 -3.78
CA PHE A 211 17.65 -6.60 -2.79
C PHE A 211 16.53 -5.73 -3.37
N GLY A 212 15.27 -6.03 -3.00
CA GLY A 212 14.23 -5.03 -2.99
C GLY A 212 14.60 -3.96 -1.96
N LEU A 213 14.78 -2.71 -2.38
CA LEU A 213 15.33 -1.68 -1.52
C LEU A 213 14.46 -0.44 -1.46
N MET A 214 14.16 -0.01 -0.24
CA MET A 214 13.53 1.27 0.05
C MET A 214 14.39 2.05 1.03
N VAL A 215 14.66 3.32 0.72
CA VAL A 215 15.38 4.23 1.61
C VAL A 215 14.44 5.29 2.15
N SER A 216 14.59 5.65 3.42
CA SER A 216 13.80 6.71 4.04
C SER A 216 14.54 8.05 3.89
N LEU A 217 13.88 9.03 3.28
CA LEU A 217 14.34 10.41 3.21
C LEU A 217 13.11 11.31 3.06
N ASP A 218 12.96 12.31 3.92
CA ASP A 218 11.72 13.12 3.97
C ASP A 218 11.78 14.40 3.13
N GLY A 219 12.86 14.60 2.39
CA GLY A 219 12.99 15.76 1.50
C GLY A 219 14.32 16.49 1.61
N PRO A 220 14.34 17.80 1.32
CA PRO A 220 15.50 18.67 1.55
C PRO A 220 15.98 18.64 3.00
N GLN A 221 17.20 19.13 3.22
CA GLN A 221 17.90 19.00 4.49
C GLN A 221 17.13 19.57 5.66
N ASP A 222 16.62 20.77 5.53
CA ASP A 222 15.86 21.48 6.57
C ASP A 222 14.61 20.71 7.01
N LEU A 223 13.86 20.17 6.06
CA LEU A 223 12.67 19.38 6.33
C LEU A 223 13.04 18.04 6.98
N HIS A 224 14.01 17.32 6.41
CA HIS A 224 14.41 16.02 6.92
C HIS A 224 15.02 16.13 8.33
N ASP A 225 15.94 17.06 8.55
CA ASP A 225 16.61 17.23 9.86
C ASP A 225 15.63 17.65 10.95
N ALA A 226 14.59 18.45 10.60
CA ALA A 226 13.54 18.83 11.52
C ALA A 226 12.66 17.65 11.96
N GLN A 227 12.45 16.67 11.06
CA GLN A 227 11.56 15.53 11.33
C GLN A 227 12.32 14.28 11.84
N CYS A 228 13.51 14.04 11.34
CA CYS A 228 14.31 12.85 11.61
C CYS A 228 15.71 13.18 12.17
N PRO A 229 15.81 13.83 13.33
CA PRO A 229 17.10 14.06 13.98
C PRO A 229 17.75 12.74 14.43
N THR A 230 19.05 12.76 14.64
CA THR A 230 19.75 11.73 15.38
C THR A 230 19.35 11.77 16.85
N ARG A 231 19.74 10.75 17.64
CA ARG A 231 19.35 10.67 19.05
C ARG A 231 19.96 11.78 19.91
N ASP A 232 21.07 12.38 19.50
CA ASP A 232 21.68 13.54 20.16
C ASP A 232 21.10 14.88 19.69
N GLY A 233 20.09 14.86 18.78
CA GLY A 233 19.42 16.03 18.27
C GLY A 233 20.09 16.66 17.04
N SER A 234 21.19 16.09 16.55
CA SER A 234 21.85 16.58 15.33
C SER A 234 21.06 16.22 14.08
N GLY A 235 21.30 16.94 12.95
CA GLY A 235 20.69 16.59 11.67
C GLY A 235 21.22 15.26 11.12
N SER A 236 20.35 14.49 10.50
CA SER A 236 20.69 13.18 9.91
C SER A 236 20.78 13.18 8.38
N TRP A 237 20.31 14.23 7.72
CA TRP A 237 20.20 14.31 6.26
C TRP A 237 21.54 14.03 5.55
N ALA A 238 22.64 14.66 5.99
CA ALA A 238 23.94 14.49 5.36
C ALA A 238 24.43 13.04 5.42
N LEU A 239 24.17 12.32 6.52
CA LEU A 239 24.50 10.92 6.69
C LEU A 239 23.64 10.03 5.78
N ALA A 240 22.31 10.29 5.76
CA ALA A 240 21.36 9.57 4.92
C ALA A 240 21.73 9.72 3.43
N VAL A 241 21.95 10.95 2.98
CA VAL A 241 22.33 11.24 1.58
C VAL A 241 23.66 10.59 1.20
N ALA A 242 24.67 10.61 2.09
CA ALA A 242 25.93 9.93 1.82
C ALA A 242 25.73 8.41 1.61
N GLY A 243 24.91 7.77 2.45
CA GLY A 243 24.57 6.35 2.31
C GLY A 243 23.75 6.06 1.05
N ILE A 244 22.76 6.90 0.72
CA ILE A 244 21.96 6.79 -0.50
C ILE A 244 22.84 6.90 -1.76
N ARG A 245 23.78 7.83 -1.78
CA ARG A 245 24.72 7.97 -2.91
C ARG A 245 25.61 6.75 -3.10
N ARG A 246 26.06 6.08 -2.00
CA ARG A 246 26.77 4.79 -2.09
C ARG A 246 25.88 3.72 -2.72
N LEU A 247 24.63 3.62 -2.31
CA LEU A 247 23.67 2.70 -2.92
C LEU A 247 23.44 2.99 -4.40
N MET A 248 23.24 4.25 -4.78
CA MET A 248 23.03 4.63 -6.18
C MET A 248 24.26 4.37 -7.05
N LYS A 249 25.48 4.45 -6.49
CA LYS A 249 26.71 4.05 -7.15
C LYS A 249 26.78 2.54 -7.39
N ALA A 250 26.36 1.75 -6.42
CA ALA A 250 26.37 0.29 -6.48
C ALA A 250 25.21 -0.29 -7.32
N ARG A 251 24.09 0.43 -7.42
CA ARG A 251 22.89 -0.01 -8.16
C ARG A 251 22.07 1.16 -8.69
N LYS A 252 21.43 0.98 -9.86
CA LYS A 252 20.71 2.06 -10.56
C LYS A 252 19.28 2.31 -10.05
N ARG A 253 18.65 1.34 -9.35
CA ARG A 253 17.25 1.45 -8.93
C ARG A 253 17.16 1.52 -7.42
N VAL A 254 16.75 2.68 -6.91
CA VAL A 254 16.50 2.93 -5.49
C VAL A 254 15.10 3.54 -5.37
N THR A 255 14.28 2.99 -4.48
CA THR A 255 12.99 3.56 -4.11
C THR A 255 13.18 4.44 -2.89
N VAL A 256 12.67 5.67 -2.92
CA VAL A 256 12.59 6.52 -1.73
C VAL A 256 11.21 6.47 -1.11
N ARG A 257 11.16 6.42 0.20
CA ARG A 257 9.97 6.64 1.01
C ARG A 257 10.13 7.94 1.78
N CYS A 258 9.23 8.87 1.53
CA CYS A 258 9.08 10.09 2.32
C CYS A 258 7.83 9.98 3.18
N THR A 259 7.96 10.27 4.46
CA THR A 259 6.82 10.36 5.37
C THR A 259 6.46 11.83 5.55
N MET A 260 5.28 12.19 5.09
CA MET A 260 4.74 13.54 5.25
C MET A 260 4.05 13.66 6.61
N ALA A 261 4.50 14.58 7.43
CA ALA A 261 3.96 14.87 8.76
C ALA A 261 3.22 16.21 8.77
N HIS A 262 2.42 16.45 9.82
CA HIS A 262 1.83 17.77 10.08
C HIS A 262 2.92 18.80 10.44
N PRO A 263 2.88 20.04 9.88
CA PRO A 263 2.04 20.46 8.75
C PRO A 263 2.52 19.85 7.43
N ILE A 264 1.56 19.58 6.54
CA ILE A 264 1.86 18.95 5.25
C ILE A 264 2.82 19.80 4.41
N PRO A 265 3.92 19.22 3.89
CA PRO A 265 4.84 19.92 3.00
C PRO A 265 4.24 20.15 1.59
N ASP A 266 4.90 20.99 0.78
CA ASP A 266 4.54 21.10 -0.65
C ASP A 266 4.94 19.84 -1.41
N MET A 267 3.93 19.06 -1.82
CA MET A 267 4.11 17.75 -2.44
C MET A 267 4.85 17.82 -3.78
N LEU A 268 4.54 18.84 -4.61
CA LEU A 268 5.20 18.96 -5.91
C LEU A 268 6.68 19.28 -5.75
N SER A 269 7.04 20.09 -4.79
CA SER A 269 8.44 20.38 -4.46
C SER A 269 9.19 19.13 -4.00
N LEU A 270 8.55 18.27 -3.19
CA LEU A 270 9.12 16.98 -2.78
C LEU A 270 9.31 16.04 -3.97
N VAL A 271 8.30 15.90 -4.82
CA VAL A 271 8.39 15.02 -5.99
C VAL A 271 9.50 15.48 -6.94
N ARG A 272 9.62 16.78 -7.19
CA ARG A 272 10.70 17.36 -7.99
C ARG A 272 12.06 17.14 -7.35
N PHE A 273 12.21 17.42 -6.07
CA PHE A 273 13.45 17.19 -5.33
C PHE A 273 13.93 15.74 -5.47
N PHE A 274 13.05 14.76 -5.28
CA PHE A 274 13.43 13.36 -5.40
C PHE A 274 13.69 12.92 -6.84
N THR A 275 12.97 13.50 -7.81
CA THR A 275 13.21 13.25 -9.23
C THR A 275 14.58 13.77 -9.65
N ASP A 276 14.92 15.02 -9.26
CA ASP A 276 16.20 15.65 -9.55
C ASP A 276 17.37 14.95 -8.81
N PHE A 277 17.10 14.39 -7.62
CA PHE A 277 18.07 13.58 -6.89
C PHE A 277 18.42 12.27 -7.63
N GLY A 278 17.56 11.79 -8.52
CA GLY A 278 17.75 10.59 -9.34
C GLY A 278 17.05 9.33 -8.83
N PHE A 279 16.05 9.45 -7.96
CA PHE A 279 15.23 8.31 -7.58
C PHE A 279 14.32 7.85 -8.72
N THR A 280 14.24 6.53 -8.91
CA THR A 280 13.43 5.92 -9.96
C THR A 280 12.00 5.58 -9.53
N ARG A 281 11.75 5.58 -8.23
CA ARG A 281 10.43 5.41 -7.63
C ARG A 281 10.34 6.20 -6.34
N ILE A 282 9.29 6.99 -6.23
CA ILE A 282 8.97 7.83 -5.07
C ILE A 282 7.69 7.30 -4.43
N VAL A 283 7.70 7.17 -3.12
CA VAL A 283 6.54 6.81 -2.31
C VAL A 283 6.37 7.91 -1.26
N LEU A 284 5.33 8.71 -1.39
CA LEU A 284 4.91 9.66 -0.37
C LEU A 284 3.84 8.99 0.49
N GLY A 285 3.88 9.17 1.78
CA GLY A 285 2.87 8.64 2.68
C GLY A 285 2.71 9.53 3.90
N SER A 286 1.46 9.80 4.26
CA SER A 286 1.09 10.56 5.45
C SER A 286 1.40 9.78 6.74
N VAL A 287 1.61 10.53 7.83
CA VAL A 287 1.74 9.94 9.17
C VAL A 287 0.40 9.38 9.61
N GLU A 288 0.44 8.11 10.03
CA GLU A 288 -0.71 7.39 10.56
C GLU A 288 -0.28 6.52 11.74
N ASN A 289 -0.65 6.95 12.95
CA ASN A 289 -0.33 6.25 14.19
C ASN A 289 -1.55 6.04 15.08
N PRO A 290 -2.51 5.19 14.69
CA PRO A 290 -3.74 5.00 15.47
C PRO A 290 -3.46 4.46 16.90
N GLN A 291 -2.33 3.77 17.08
CA GLN A 291 -1.92 3.22 18.38
C GLN A 291 -1.14 4.23 19.23
N PHE A 292 -0.52 5.22 18.60
CA PHE A 292 0.38 6.19 19.25
C PHE A 292 0.17 7.58 18.62
N PRO A 293 -1.00 8.22 18.84
CA PRO A 293 -1.27 9.54 18.28
C PRO A 293 -0.19 10.53 18.67
N SER A 294 0.21 11.37 17.74
CA SER A 294 1.28 12.35 17.90
C SER A 294 0.90 13.70 17.28
N VAL A 295 1.63 14.74 17.64
CA VAL A 295 1.50 16.06 17.03
C VAL A 295 1.91 16.10 15.54
N CYS A 296 2.48 15.02 15.05
CA CYS A 296 2.88 14.86 13.66
C CYS A 296 1.80 14.21 12.78
N ASP A 297 0.70 13.75 13.40
CA ASP A 297 -0.38 13.09 12.66
C ASP A 297 -1.11 14.12 11.78
N PHE A 298 -1.54 13.69 10.61
CA PHE A 298 -2.31 14.51 9.69
C PHE A 298 -3.63 14.94 10.31
N THR A 299 -3.90 16.23 10.24
CA THR A 299 -5.20 16.84 10.53
C THR A 299 -6.14 16.72 9.34
N ASP A 300 -7.41 17.05 9.51
CA ASP A 300 -8.36 17.14 8.40
C ASP A 300 -7.97 18.24 7.40
N GLU A 301 -7.33 19.31 7.86
CA GLU A 301 -6.80 20.38 7.01
C GLU A 301 -5.61 19.89 6.16
N ASP A 302 -4.71 19.08 6.74
CA ASP A 302 -3.62 18.45 5.97
C ASP A 302 -4.17 17.55 4.89
N ARG A 303 -5.18 16.74 5.20
CA ARG A 303 -5.83 15.83 4.23
C ARG A 303 -6.50 16.60 3.08
N ALA A 304 -7.19 17.69 3.41
CA ALA A 304 -7.77 18.58 2.41
C ALA A 304 -6.70 19.29 1.56
N SER A 305 -5.59 19.66 2.19
CA SER A 305 -4.44 20.24 1.48
C SER A 305 -3.73 19.22 0.60
N GLU A 306 -3.56 17.97 1.07
CA GLU A 306 -3.01 16.86 0.26
C GLU A 306 -3.84 16.68 -1.01
N GLU A 307 -5.15 16.62 -0.89
CA GLU A 307 -6.07 16.47 -2.02
C GLU A 307 -5.92 17.62 -3.02
N ARG A 308 -6.00 18.88 -2.55
CA ARG A 308 -5.80 20.05 -3.41
C ARG A 308 -4.44 20.06 -4.10
N GLN A 309 -3.37 19.77 -3.37
CA GLN A 309 -2.02 19.74 -3.96
C GLN A 309 -1.90 18.62 -5.01
N LEU A 310 -2.52 17.47 -4.76
CA LEU A 310 -2.51 16.36 -5.68
C LEU A 310 -3.22 16.73 -6.98
N THR A 311 -4.44 17.28 -6.90
CA THR A 311 -5.25 17.63 -8.07
C THR A 311 -4.74 18.86 -8.82
N GLU A 312 -4.37 19.92 -8.11
CA GLU A 312 -4.03 21.21 -8.72
C GLU A 312 -2.56 21.32 -9.16
N LYS A 313 -1.65 20.54 -8.55
CA LYS A 313 -0.21 20.67 -8.81
C LYS A 313 0.43 19.37 -9.32
N VAL A 314 0.24 18.27 -8.58
CA VAL A 314 1.00 17.03 -8.84
C VAL A 314 0.49 16.32 -10.08
N VAL A 315 -0.82 16.13 -10.22
CA VAL A 315 -1.41 15.48 -11.41
C VAL A 315 -1.12 16.26 -12.69
N PRO A 316 -1.30 17.59 -12.76
CA PRO A 316 -0.88 18.36 -13.93
C PRO A 316 0.61 18.20 -14.29
N TRP A 317 1.49 18.17 -13.27
CA TRP A 317 2.92 17.90 -13.49
C TRP A 317 3.14 16.48 -14.03
N MET A 318 2.48 15.46 -13.49
CA MET A 318 2.59 14.07 -13.98
C MET A 318 2.18 13.97 -15.45
N LEU A 319 1.09 14.62 -15.84
CA LEU A 319 0.60 14.64 -17.21
C LEU A 319 1.61 15.34 -18.13
N ALA A 320 2.19 16.48 -17.73
CA ALA A 320 3.23 17.17 -18.47
C ALA A 320 4.51 16.32 -18.67
N GLU A 321 4.89 15.53 -17.65
CA GLU A 321 5.99 14.57 -17.80
C GLU A 321 5.69 13.49 -18.86
N LEU A 322 4.47 12.95 -18.83
CA LEU A 322 4.02 11.96 -19.82
C LEU A 322 3.98 12.54 -21.23
N GLU A 323 3.49 13.78 -21.42
CA GLU A 323 3.48 14.48 -22.71
C GLU A 323 4.91 14.68 -23.24
N ALA A 324 5.87 14.91 -22.33
CA ALA A 324 7.29 15.00 -22.68
C ALA A 324 7.95 13.63 -22.90
N GLY A 325 7.21 12.53 -22.90
CA GLY A 325 7.71 11.17 -23.07
C GLY A 325 8.48 10.62 -21.85
N ARG A 326 8.38 11.25 -20.68
CA ARG A 326 9.04 10.83 -19.44
C ARG A 326 8.04 10.13 -18.53
N LYS A 327 8.43 8.99 -17.96
CA LYS A 327 7.61 8.32 -16.95
C LYS A 327 7.85 8.97 -15.58
N PRO A 328 6.81 9.53 -14.93
CA PRO A 328 6.96 10.07 -13.58
C PRO A 328 7.49 9.02 -12.59
N ALA A 329 8.44 9.40 -11.74
CA ALA A 329 8.94 8.54 -10.67
C ALA A 329 7.93 8.41 -9.50
N TYR A 330 7.00 9.35 -9.39
CA TYR A 330 5.86 9.33 -8.46
C TYR A 330 4.59 9.05 -9.24
N ASP A 331 3.91 7.97 -8.90
CA ASP A 331 2.59 7.62 -9.44
C ASP A 331 1.76 6.98 -8.31
N PRO A 332 0.89 7.76 -7.67
CA PRO A 332 0.07 7.27 -6.56
C PRO A 332 -1.13 6.41 -7.02
N PHE A 333 -1.40 6.34 -8.32
CA PHE A 333 -2.59 5.67 -8.89
C PHE A 333 -2.27 4.41 -9.70
N ALA A 334 -1.01 3.98 -9.73
CA ALA A 334 -0.56 2.88 -10.57
C ALA A 334 -1.34 1.57 -10.34
N ASP A 335 -1.68 1.25 -9.09
CA ASP A 335 -2.46 0.07 -8.72
C ASP A 335 -3.95 0.19 -9.13
N ILE A 336 -4.53 1.39 -9.07
CA ILE A 336 -5.89 1.66 -9.55
C ILE A 336 -5.93 1.58 -11.09
N GLU A 337 -4.91 2.13 -11.75
CA GLU A 337 -4.76 2.00 -13.20
C GLU A 337 -4.67 0.53 -13.63
N GLU A 338 -3.85 -0.26 -12.94
CA GLU A 338 -3.73 -1.70 -13.20
C GLU A 338 -5.06 -2.43 -12.99
N ALA A 339 -5.76 -2.15 -11.89
CA ALA A 339 -7.06 -2.74 -11.60
C ALA A 339 -8.12 -2.39 -12.66
N PHE A 340 -8.18 -1.14 -13.11
CA PHE A 340 -9.14 -0.73 -14.13
C PHE A 340 -8.81 -1.23 -15.53
N LYS A 341 -7.54 -1.46 -15.85
CA LYS A 341 -7.09 -2.03 -17.13
C LYS A 341 -7.18 -3.54 -17.20
N SER A 342 -7.21 -4.24 -16.06
CA SER A 342 -7.28 -5.70 -16.02
C SER A 342 -8.49 -6.21 -16.83
N ALA A 343 -8.29 -7.23 -17.66
CA ALA A 343 -9.38 -7.89 -18.37
C ALA A 343 -10.35 -8.60 -17.42
N GLU A 344 -9.84 -9.07 -16.28
CA GLU A 344 -10.61 -9.71 -15.23
C GLU A 344 -10.81 -8.74 -14.06
N PRO A 345 -12.01 -8.68 -13.47
CA PRO A 345 -12.22 -7.88 -12.28
C PRO A 345 -11.31 -8.38 -11.14
N PRO A 346 -10.86 -7.49 -10.25
CA PRO A 346 -10.08 -7.91 -9.09
C PRO A 346 -10.81 -9.01 -8.31
N THR A 347 -10.14 -10.14 -8.12
CA THR A 347 -10.73 -11.26 -7.38
C THR A 347 -10.95 -10.87 -5.93
N PRO A 348 -12.17 -11.01 -5.39
CA PRO A 348 -12.40 -10.76 -3.98
C PRO A 348 -11.49 -11.59 -3.10
N SER A 349 -10.87 -10.98 -2.14
CA SER A 349 -10.03 -11.67 -1.16
C SER A 349 -10.70 -11.66 0.21
N PHE A 350 -10.69 -12.79 0.89
CA PHE A 350 -11.09 -12.86 2.31
C PHE A 350 -10.12 -12.10 3.22
N PHE A 351 -8.96 -11.76 2.71
CA PHE A 351 -7.85 -11.21 3.48
C PHE A 351 -7.37 -9.91 2.83
N HIS A 352 -7.37 -8.84 3.60
CA HIS A 352 -6.87 -7.54 3.11
C HIS A 352 -5.39 -7.58 2.67
N CYS A 353 -4.56 -8.30 3.40
CA CYS A 353 -3.11 -8.36 3.15
C CYS A 353 -2.50 -9.69 3.58
N GLY A 354 -1.16 -9.78 3.55
CA GLY A 354 -0.40 -10.95 3.96
C GLY A 354 -0.24 -11.15 5.48
N ALA A 355 -0.72 -10.24 6.33
CA ALA A 355 -0.58 -10.36 7.79
C ALA A 355 -1.06 -11.72 8.28
N CYS A 356 -0.34 -12.36 9.20
CA CYS A 356 -0.59 -13.70 9.72
C CYS A 356 -0.72 -14.81 8.65
N ARG A 357 -0.56 -14.52 7.38
CA ARG A 357 -0.88 -15.44 6.29
C ARG A 357 0.32 -15.77 5.39
N GLY A 358 1.01 -14.80 4.92
CA GLY A 358 2.21 -14.94 4.11
C GLY A 358 3.29 -13.98 4.59
N ASN A 359 2.90 -13.01 5.39
CA ASN A 359 3.79 -12.02 5.97
C ASN A 359 3.66 -12.08 7.49
N MET A 360 4.73 -12.47 8.15
CA MET A 360 4.87 -12.43 9.62
C MET A 360 6.18 -11.78 9.94
N THR A 361 6.21 -11.04 11.04
CA THR A 361 7.42 -10.43 11.55
C THR A 361 7.90 -11.14 12.81
N VAL A 362 9.17 -11.49 12.83
CA VAL A 362 9.88 -11.96 14.01
C VAL A 362 10.50 -10.76 14.70
N GLY A 363 10.11 -10.49 15.93
CA GLY A 363 10.74 -9.49 16.80
C GLY A 363 12.16 -9.88 17.21
N ALA A 364 12.94 -8.94 17.71
CA ALA A 364 14.32 -9.18 18.15
C ALA A 364 14.40 -10.23 19.28
N ASP A 365 13.34 -10.36 20.07
CA ASP A 365 13.19 -11.39 21.14
C ASP A 365 12.69 -12.74 20.61
N GLY A 366 12.43 -12.86 19.32
CA GLY A 366 11.92 -14.08 18.70
C GLY A 366 10.40 -14.23 18.75
N ALA A 367 9.64 -13.29 19.29
CA ALA A 367 8.18 -13.31 19.22
C ALA A 367 7.69 -13.06 17.80
N LEU A 368 6.59 -13.74 17.40
CA LEU A 368 5.98 -13.56 16.08
C LEU A 368 4.79 -12.60 16.17
N PHE A 369 4.69 -11.70 15.18
CA PHE A 369 3.66 -10.69 15.05
C PHE A 369 2.99 -10.74 13.65
N PRO A 370 1.75 -10.21 13.49
CA PRO A 370 1.06 -10.18 12.19
C PRO A 370 1.84 -9.49 11.07
N CYS A 371 2.49 -8.37 11.36
CA CYS A 371 3.41 -7.63 10.48
C CYS A 371 4.30 -6.70 11.34
N HIS A 372 5.27 -6.01 10.72
CA HIS A 372 6.21 -5.11 11.43
C HIS A 372 5.53 -4.04 12.28
N ARG A 373 4.36 -3.58 11.89
CA ARG A 373 3.64 -2.54 12.64
C ARG A 373 3.17 -3.03 14.02
N PHE A 374 2.96 -4.33 14.20
CA PHE A 374 2.54 -4.93 15.48
C PHE A 374 3.69 -5.30 16.40
N VAL A 375 4.95 -5.18 15.96
CA VAL A 375 6.11 -5.55 16.79
C VAL A 375 6.08 -4.79 18.11
N GLY A 376 6.17 -5.55 19.20
CA GLY A 376 6.13 -5.03 20.57
C GLY A 376 4.74 -4.87 21.18
N LEU A 377 3.67 -4.99 20.43
CA LEU A 377 2.32 -5.08 20.98
C LEU A 377 2.03 -6.50 21.43
N ARG A 378 2.25 -6.79 22.71
CA ARG A 378 2.21 -8.16 23.27
C ARG A 378 0.88 -8.88 23.07
N ALA A 379 -0.25 -8.15 23.08
CA ALA A 379 -1.57 -8.71 22.80
C ALA A 379 -1.68 -9.34 21.39
N TRP A 380 -0.84 -8.90 20.45
CA TRP A 380 -0.81 -9.37 19.07
C TRP A 380 0.27 -10.43 18.80
N THR A 381 0.86 -11.02 19.83
CA THR A 381 1.86 -12.08 19.68
C THR A 381 1.21 -13.35 19.14
N LEU A 382 1.78 -13.92 18.06
CA LEU A 382 1.25 -15.08 17.35
C LEU A 382 2.04 -16.38 17.58
N GLY A 383 3.18 -16.33 18.25
CA GLY A 383 4.05 -17.50 18.43
C GLY A 383 5.51 -17.11 18.63
N SER A 384 6.44 -17.98 18.21
CA SER A 384 7.88 -17.74 18.36
C SER A 384 8.70 -18.30 17.20
N ALA A 385 9.87 -17.72 16.96
CA ALA A 385 10.76 -18.02 15.83
C ALA A 385 10.97 -19.53 15.57
N GLY A 386 11.34 -20.31 16.61
CA GLY A 386 11.63 -21.75 16.43
C GLY A 386 10.39 -22.65 16.33
N LYS A 387 9.25 -22.23 16.90
CA LYS A 387 8.00 -23.00 16.88
C LYS A 387 7.11 -22.61 15.71
N GLY A 388 7.29 -21.41 15.19
CA GLY A 388 6.39 -20.81 14.19
C GLY A 388 5.14 -20.21 14.83
N PRO A 389 4.14 -19.83 13.98
CA PRO A 389 2.91 -19.23 14.47
C PRO A 389 1.98 -20.24 15.11
N ASP A 390 1.29 -19.79 16.13
CA ASP A 390 0.11 -20.45 16.69
C ASP A 390 -1.06 -20.25 15.69
N VAL A 391 -1.41 -21.32 14.99
CA VAL A 391 -2.47 -21.31 13.96
C VAL A 391 -3.80 -20.88 14.55
N ALA A 392 -4.12 -21.24 15.78
CA ALA A 392 -5.38 -20.83 16.42
C ALA A 392 -5.43 -19.31 16.61
N ARG A 393 -4.32 -18.69 17.03
CA ARG A 393 -4.20 -17.22 17.14
C ARG A 393 -4.27 -16.53 15.76
N CYS A 394 -3.63 -17.10 14.75
CA CYS A 394 -3.72 -16.56 13.38
C CYS A 394 -5.15 -16.63 12.84
N ARG A 395 -5.87 -17.75 13.07
CA ARG A 395 -7.28 -17.87 12.69
C ARG A 395 -8.16 -16.89 13.44
N LYS A 396 -7.91 -16.74 14.76
CA LYS A 396 -8.62 -15.77 15.60
C LYS A 396 -8.42 -14.34 15.08
N PHE A 397 -7.19 -13.94 14.73
CA PHE A 397 -6.90 -12.62 14.15
C PHE A 397 -7.80 -12.30 12.94
N TRP A 398 -7.92 -13.22 11.99
CA TRP A 398 -8.72 -13.00 10.80
C TRP A 398 -10.23 -13.10 11.05
N ARG A 399 -10.67 -13.94 12.00
CA ARG A 399 -12.09 -13.99 12.41
C ARG A 399 -12.52 -12.69 13.09
N ASP A 400 -11.73 -12.19 14.02
CA ASP A 400 -12.01 -10.94 14.72
C ASP A 400 -11.97 -9.74 13.76
N TYR A 401 -10.98 -9.70 12.83
CA TYR A 401 -10.94 -8.71 11.78
C TYR A 401 -12.21 -8.75 10.92
N ARG A 402 -12.57 -9.93 10.41
CA ARG A 402 -13.77 -10.10 9.58
C ARG A 402 -15.05 -9.67 10.32
N ALA A 403 -15.20 -10.07 11.56
CA ALA A 403 -16.35 -9.68 12.39
C ALA A 403 -16.45 -8.15 12.53
N CYS A 404 -15.29 -7.48 12.72
CA CYS A 404 -15.26 -6.02 12.84
C CYS A 404 -15.63 -5.29 11.53
N VAL A 405 -15.21 -5.82 10.36
CA VAL A 405 -15.40 -5.09 9.09
C VAL A 405 -16.65 -5.51 8.31
N LYS A 406 -17.29 -6.65 8.64
CA LYS A 406 -18.36 -7.27 7.86
C LYS A 406 -19.50 -6.31 7.55
N GLU A 407 -20.03 -5.64 8.55
CA GLU A 407 -21.18 -4.73 8.40
C GLU A 407 -20.87 -3.54 7.49
N HIS A 408 -19.63 -3.03 7.53
CA HIS A 408 -19.20 -1.88 6.75
C HIS A 408 -18.82 -2.26 5.31
N CYS A 409 -18.30 -3.46 5.12
CA CYS A 409 -17.74 -3.89 3.83
C CYS A 409 -18.76 -4.65 2.96
N ALA A 410 -19.75 -5.32 3.53
CA ALA A 410 -20.70 -6.15 2.76
C ALA A 410 -21.49 -5.37 1.70
N GLY A 411 -21.87 -4.13 2.00
CA GLY A 411 -22.57 -3.23 1.06
C GLY A 411 -21.69 -2.18 0.40
N CYS A 412 -20.37 -2.23 0.60
CA CYS A 412 -19.47 -1.16 0.16
C CYS A 412 -19.13 -1.29 -1.31
N TRP A 413 -19.45 -0.27 -2.10
CA TRP A 413 -19.13 -0.21 -3.53
C TRP A 413 -17.61 -0.30 -3.82
N ALA A 414 -16.78 0.23 -2.92
CA ALA A 414 -15.34 0.30 -3.08
C ALA A 414 -14.62 -1.01 -2.72
N TYR A 415 -15.31 -1.98 -2.10
CA TYR A 415 -14.66 -3.15 -1.48
C TYR A 415 -13.79 -3.94 -2.46
N ARG A 416 -14.24 -4.12 -3.70
CA ARG A 416 -13.50 -4.89 -4.71
C ARG A 416 -12.09 -4.34 -4.98
N LEU A 417 -11.92 -3.03 -4.92
CA LEU A 417 -10.62 -2.35 -5.09
C LEU A 417 -9.90 -2.13 -3.76
N CYS A 418 -10.66 -1.85 -2.69
CA CYS A 418 -10.11 -1.57 -1.36
C CYS A 418 -9.67 -2.83 -0.62
N GLY A 419 -10.44 -3.92 -0.72
CA GLY A 419 -10.21 -5.17 0.02
C GLY A 419 -10.41 -5.08 1.54
N GLY A 420 -11.01 -3.98 2.02
CA GLY A 420 -11.18 -3.67 3.45
C GLY A 420 -10.07 -2.78 4.02
N PRO A 421 -10.19 -2.30 5.26
CA PRO A 421 -9.19 -1.46 5.91
C PRO A 421 -7.93 -2.25 6.29
N CYS A 422 -6.78 -1.58 6.35
CA CYS A 422 -5.57 -2.19 6.89
C CYS A 422 -5.80 -2.65 8.34
N PRO A 423 -5.54 -3.93 8.69
CA PRO A 423 -5.74 -4.42 10.05
C PRO A 423 -5.04 -3.58 11.12
N TRP A 424 -3.85 -3.05 10.84
CA TRP A 424 -3.15 -2.16 11.74
C TRP A 424 -3.93 -0.86 12.04
N ARG A 425 -4.57 -0.28 11.03
CA ARG A 425 -5.28 1.00 11.19
C ARG A 425 -6.52 0.89 12.08
N ILE A 426 -7.09 -0.30 12.20
CA ILE A 426 -8.27 -0.58 13.03
C ILE A 426 -7.95 -1.46 14.26
N ALA A 427 -6.69 -1.86 14.45
CA ALA A 427 -6.25 -2.61 15.63
C ALA A 427 -6.17 -1.69 16.85
N ARG A 428 -6.38 -2.26 18.04
CA ARG A 428 -6.18 -1.62 19.34
C ARG A 428 -5.07 -2.31 20.11
N ALA A 429 -4.48 -1.60 21.06
CA ALA A 429 -3.38 -2.10 21.87
C ALA A 429 -3.77 -3.33 22.73
N ASP A 430 -5.06 -3.46 23.05
CA ASP A 430 -5.62 -4.57 23.84
C ASP A 430 -5.82 -5.90 23.07
N GLY A 431 -5.53 -5.91 21.77
CA GLY A 431 -5.71 -7.10 20.93
C GLY A 431 -7.08 -7.20 20.27
N THR A 432 -7.86 -6.13 20.24
CA THR A 432 -9.16 -6.04 19.57
C THR A 432 -9.08 -5.18 18.30
N PHE A 433 -10.09 -5.29 17.45
CA PHE A 433 -10.31 -4.40 16.31
C PHE A 433 -11.49 -3.46 16.56
N ALA A 434 -11.38 -2.24 16.06
CA ALA A 434 -12.51 -1.30 16.08
C ALA A 434 -12.50 -0.50 14.79
N MET A 435 -13.62 -0.54 14.09
CA MET A 435 -13.78 0.15 12.81
C MET A 435 -13.61 1.65 12.95
N ASP A 436 -12.90 2.24 12.00
CA ASP A 436 -12.75 3.68 11.82
C ASP A 436 -13.20 4.02 10.39
N SER A 437 -14.28 4.79 10.27
CA SER A 437 -14.86 5.19 8.99
C SER A 437 -13.94 6.10 8.17
N SER A 438 -13.05 6.85 8.81
CA SER A 438 -12.09 7.75 8.13
C SER A 438 -11.18 6.97 7.17
N VAL A 439 -10.81 5.76 7.56
CA VAL A 439 -10.00 4.83 6.73
C VAL A 439 -10.75 4.43 5.45
N CYS A 440 -12.07 4.25 5.54
CA CYS A 440 -12.91 3.92 4.39
C CYS A 440 -13.06 5.10 3.44
N GLU A 441 -13.28 6.30 3.98
CA GLU A 441 -13.44 7.50 3.16
C GLU A 441 -12.16 7.84 2.38
N GLU A 442 -11.00 7.64 2.98
CA GLU A 442 -9.72 7.80 2.30
C GLU A 442 -9.57 6.81 1.11
N ALA A 443 -9.91 5.53 1.33
CA ALA A 443 -9.86 4.53 0.28
C ALA A 443 -10.82 4.84 -0.88
N LYS A 444 -12.05 5.26 -0.58
CA LYS A 444 -13.04 5.67 -1.58
C LYS A 444 -12.56 6.88 -2.38
N ARG A 445 -12.04 7.90 -1.68
CA ARG A 445 -11.49 9.12 -2.30
C ARG A 445 -10.36 8.78 -3.25
N ARG A 446 -9.42 7.94 -2.84
CA ARG A 446 -8.30 7.51 -3.68
C ARG A 446 -8.76 6.81 -4.96
N ILE A 447 -9.84 6.02 -4.91
CA ILE A 447 -10.44 5.39 -6.10
C ILE A 447 -11.02 6.46 -7.03
N CYS A 448 -11.75 7.44 -6.51
CA CYS A 448 -12.30 8.55 -7.29
C CYS A 448 -11.18 9.39 -7.95
N GLN A 449 -10.13 9.71 -7.22
CA GLN A 449 -8.95 10.41 -7.72
C GLN A 449 -8.26 9.64 -8.85
N GLY A 450 -8.11 8.32 -8.67
CA GLY A 450 -7.52 7.45 -9.69
C GLY A 450 -8.35 7.41 -10.97
N ALA A 451 -9.67 7.30 -10.86
CA ALA A 451 -10.58 7.35 -12.01
C ALA A 451 -10.46 8.68 -12.78
N TRP A 452 -10.47 9.79 -12.06
CA TRP A 452 -10.30 11.13 -12.63
C TRP A 452 -8.94 11.29 -13.34
N TYR A 453 -7.84 10.88 -12.70
CA TYR A 453 -6.50 10.92 -13.29
C TYR A 453 -6.42 10.11 -14.59
N LEU A 454 -7.00 8.94 -14.63
CA LEU A 454 -6.98 8.07 -15.81
C LEU A 454 -7.78 8.65 -16.97
N GLU A 455 -8.86 9.35 -16.69
CA GLU A 455 -9.63 10.04 -17.72
C GLU A 455 -8.83 11.20 -18.32
N LEU A 456 -8.17 12.03 -17.51
CA LEU A 456 -7.27 13.07 -17.99
C LEU A 456 -6.15 12.51 -18.87
N LYS A 457 -5.57 11.38 -18.47
CA LYS A 457 -4.51 10.69 -19.21
C LYS A 457 -4.98 10.19 -20.56
N LYS A 458 -6.22 9.67 -20.67
CA LYS A 458 -6.84 9.27 -21.94
C LYS A 458 -7.08 10.48 -22.86
N GLU A 459 -7.65 11.56 -22.34
CA GLU A 459 -7.87 12.80 -23.10
C GLU A 459 -6.57 13.33 -23.71
N GLN A 460 -5.48 13.30 -22.93
CA GLN A 460 -4.17 13.72 -23.41
C GLN A 460 -3.66 12.83 -24.55
N THR A 461 -3.76 11.53 -24.41
CA THR A 461 -3.34 10.56 -25.43
C THR A 461 -4.14 10.76 -26.73
N ASN A 462 -5.45 10.98 -26.64
CA ASN A 462 -6.31 11.21 -27.80
C ASN A 462 -5.95 12.52 -28.53
N LYS A 463 -5.64 13.60 -27.78
CA LYS A 463 -5.18 14.87 -28.38
C LYS A 463 -3.86 14.72 -29.14
N GLU A 464 -2.94 13.91 -28.63
CA GLU A 464 -1.65 13.65 -29.30
C GLU A 464 -1.82 12.84 -30.59
N GLN A 465 -2.69 11.83 -30.58
CA GLN A 465 -3.02 11.04 -31.78
C GLN A 465 -3.63 11.92 -32.88
N GLN A 466 -4.60 12.76 -32.53
CA GLN A 466 -5.22 13.72 -33.49
C GLN A 466 -4.20 14.72 -34.07
N LYS A 467 -3.29 15.24 -33.22
CA LYS A 467 -2.21 16.13 -33.71
C LYS A 467 -1.22 15.39 -34.64
N GLY A 468 -0.98 14.09 -34.39
CA GLY A 468 -0.11 13.24 -35.22
C GLY A 468 -0.75 12.90 -36.58
N GLU A 469 -2.08 12.78 -36.67
CA GLU A 469 -2.82 12.54 -37.91
C GLU A 469 -2.91 13.80 -38.76
N ILE A 470 -3.05 14.98 -38.18
CA ILE A 470 -3.10 16.28 -38.90
C ILE A 470 -1.72 16.64 -39.50
N ARG A 471 -0.64 16.08 -38.98
CA ARG A 471 0.73 16.34 -39.47
C ARG A 471 1.23 15.35 -40.52
N LYS A 472 0.46 14.33 -40.85
CA LYS A 472 0.67 13.38 -41.94
C LYS A 472 -0.21 13.76 -43.16
#